data_839599eae93f925c8047a8b45daeb10d
#
_entry.id   839599eae93f925c8047a8b45daeb10d
#
_cell.length_a   1.000
_cell.length_b   1.000
_cell.length_c   1.000
_cell.angle_alpha   90.00
_cell.angle_beta   90.00
_cell.angle_gamma   90.00
#
_symmetry.space_group_name_H-M   'P 1'
#
loop_
_entity.id
_entity.type
_entity.pdbx_description
1 polymer ?
#
loop_
_entity_poly.entity_id
_entity_poly.type
_entity_poly.pdbx_seq_one_letter_code
_entity_poly.pdbx_strand_id
1 'polypeptide(L)'
;MKRGKYRVVFERDESGAWIARVPAVRGCHTYGRTIDQARRRIREALGLWVGDAETAELVEEIRLPSHLLKAIRDSRAARTRAENARAKARAVSAATARALVNELNLGLRDAAELLGLSHQRVQQLVLSSPR
;
A
#
# COMPACT_ATOMS: atom_id res chain seq x y z
N MET A 1 -7.76 26.77 3.62
CA MET A 1 -6.33 26.99 3.91
C MET A 1 -5.48 25.97 3.15
N LYS A 2 -4.44 26.43 2.48
CA LYS A 2 -3.50 25.54 1.85
C LYS A 2 -2.67 24.83 2.93
N ARG A 3 -2.60 23.49 2.87
CA ARG A 3 -1.65 22.74 3.65
C ARG A 3 -0.24 23.06 3.19
N GLY A 4 0.68 23.27 4.11
CA GLY A 4 2.10 23.33 3.80
C GLY A 4 2.54 22.00 3.20
N LYS A 5 3.49 22.06 2.28
CA LYS A 5 4.08 20.88 1.64
C LYS A 5 5.58 20.95 1.81
N TYR A 6 6.14 19.94 2.45
CA TYR A 6 7.56 19.89 2.73
C TYR A 6 8.18 18.60 2.23
N ARG A 7 9.31 18.72 1.58
CA ARG A 7 10.12 17.57 1.19
C ARG A 7 10.91 17.11 2.40
N VAL A 8 10.88 15.82 2.69
CA VAL A 8 11.66 15.20 3.78
C VAL A 8 12.60 14.18 3.17
N VAL A 9 13.88 14.30 3.49
CA VAL A 9 14.91 13.37 3.00
C VAL A 9 15.29 12.42 4.13
N PHE A 10 15.21 11.11 3.85
CA PHE A 10 15.65 10.07 4.76
C PHE A 10 16.89 9.39 4.20
N GLU A 11 17.92 9.26 5.01
CA GLU A 11 19.14 8.53 4.64
C GLU A 11 19.70 7.81 5.87
N ARG A 12 20.43 6.75 5.65
CA ARG A 12 21.05 6.02 6.75
C ARG A 12 22.44 6.57 7.01
N ASP A 13 22.80 6.62 8.29
CA ASP A 13 24.16 6.95 8.69
C ASP A 13 25.02 5.67 8.82
N GLU A 14 26.28 5.83 9.21
CA GLU A 14 27.22 4.74 9.38
C GLU A 14 26.81 3.74 10.47
N SER A 15 26.06 4.21 11.48
CA SER A 15 25.58 3.36 12.57
C SER A 15 24.35 2.55 12.22
N GLY A 16 23.74 2.82 11.07
CA GLY A 16 22.48 2.20 10.66
C GLY A 16 21.24 2.95 11.15
N ALA A 17 21.40 4.10 11.79
CA ALA A 17 20.28 4.95 12.12
C ALA A 17 19.77 5.69 10.88
N TRP A 18 18.47 6.04 10.89
CA TRP A 18 17.87 6.84 9.85
C TRP A 18 17.91 8.31 10.23
N ILE A 19 18.50 9.12 9.36
CA ILE A 19 18.51 10.57 9.50
C ILE A 19 17.39 11.13 8.63
N ALA A 20 16.53 11.96 9.21
CA ALA A 20 15.49 12.68 8.48
C ALA A 20 15.77 14.17 8.56
N ARG A 21 15.59 14.87 7.44
CA ARG A 21 15.75 16.32 7.39
C ARG A 21 14.74 16.94 6.43
N VAL A 22 14.40 18.20 6.73
CA VAL A 22 13.58 19.03 5.83
C VAL A 22 14.50 20.08 5.23
N PRO A 23 14.97 19.92 3.98
CA PRO A 23 15.96 20.83 3.39
C PRO A 23 15.50 22.28 3.32
N ALA A 24 14.21 22.52 3.13
CA ALA A 24 13.64 23.86 3.04
C ALA A 24 13.65 24.61 4.38
N VAL A 25 13.76 23.90 5.50
CA VAL A 25 13.77 24.48 6.85
C VAL A 25 15.13 24.19 7.48
N ARG A 26 16.01 25.18 7.45
CA ARG A 26 17.37 25.05 7.95
C ARG A 26 17.37 24.67 9.42
N GLY A 27 18.11 23.64 9.78
CA GLY A 27 18.20 23.13 11.14
C GLY A 27 17.12 22.10 11.51
N CYS A 28 16.15 21.86 10.65
CA CYS A 28 15.12 20.86 10.90
C CYS A 28 15.62 19.46 10.48
N HIS A 29 16.13 18.73 11.46
CA HIS A 29 16.59 17.36 11.25
C HIS A 29 16.42 16.54 12.53
N THR A 30 16.34 15.24 12.36
CA THR A 30 16.24 14.28 13.46
C THR A 30 16.76 12.92 12.99
N TYR A 31 16.74 11.95 13.88
CA TYR A 31 17.10 10.58 13.53
C TYR A 31 16.21 9.59 14.28
N GLY A 32 16.19 8.36 13.79
CA GLY A 32 15.45 7.27 14.41
C GLY A 32 16.08 5.93 14.06
N ARG A 33 15.75 4.90 14.82
CA ARG A 33 16.22 3.53 14.55
C ARG A 33 15.51 2.89 13.38
N THR A 34 14.29 3.34 13.09
CA THR A 34 13.48 2.89 11.97
C THR A 34 13.01 4.09 11.17
N ILE A 35 12.60 3.86 9.92
CA ILE A 35 12.00 4.91 9.09
C ILE A 35 10.76 5.48 9.77
N ASP A 36 9.93 4.62 10.35
CA ASP A 36 8.69 5.04 11.01
C ASP A 36 8.97 5.94 12.20
N GLN A 37 9.97 5.61 13.01
CA GLN A 37 10.37 6.45 14.14
C GLN A 37 10.91 7.79 13.65
N ALA A 38 11.77 7.78 12.62
CA ALA A 38 12.32 9.00 12.04
C ALA A 38 11.21 9.87 11.44
N ARG A 39 10.20 9.26 10.82
CA ARG A 39 9.04 9.95 10.24
C ARG A 39 8.25 10.71 11.30
N ARG A 40 7.97 10.06 12.42
CA ARG A 40 7.26 10.70 13.53
C ARG A 40 8.09 11.84 14.14
N ARG A 41 9.37 11.61 14.35
CA ARG A 41 10.27 12.59 14.94
C ARG A 41 10.51 13.80 14.04
N ILE A 42 10.57 13.62 12.72
CA ILE A 42 10.77 14.77 11.82
C ILE A 42 9.53 15.67 11.79
N ARG A 43 8.34 15.09 11.92
CA ARG A 43 7.12 15.90 12.03
C ARG A 43 7.12 16.72 13.30
N GLU A 44 7.53 16.15 14.43
CA GLU A 44 7.68 16.86 15.70
C GLU A 44 8.74 17.96 15.59
N ALA A 45 9.89 17.65 14.99
CA ALA A 45 10.96 18.63 14.80
C ALA A 45 10.50 19.79 13.93
N LEU A 46 9.75 19.52 12.86
CA LEU A 46 9.19 20.53 11.97
C LEU A 46 8.25 21.46 12.75
N GLY A 47 7.51 20.94 13.72
CA GLY A 47 6.62 21.72 14.58
C GLY A 47 7.32 22.80 15.40
N LEU A 48 8.63 22.69 15.60
CA LEU A 48 9.42 23.73 16.27
C LEU A 48 9.69 24.93 15.37
N TRP A 49 9.50 24.80 14.07
CA TRP A 49 9.84 25.81 13.06
C TRP A 49 8.63 26.38 12.34
N VAL A 50 7.57 25.57 12.17
CA VAL A 50 6.38 25.96 11.40
C VAL A 50 5.11 25.58 12.16
N GLY A 51 4.06 26.40 12.03
CA GLY A 51 2.82 26.22 12.78
C GLY A 51 1.88 25.12 12.23
N ASP A 52 2.07 24.73 10.97
CA ASP A 52 1.20 23.78 10.28
C ASP A 52 1.78 22.36 10.17
N ALA A 53 2.80 22.05 10.97
CA ALA A 53 3.52 20.78 10.90
C ALA A 53 2.64 19.54 11.06
N GLU A 54 1.59 19.59 11.89
CA GLU A 54 0.71 18.45 12.14
C GLU A 54 -0.12 18.07 10.91
N THR A 55 -0.51 19.07 10.11
CA THR A 55 -1.39 18.88 8.95
C THR A 55 -0.66 19.01 7.63
N ALA A 56 0.62 19.39 7.65
CA ALA A 56 1.43 19.55 6.45
C ALA A 56 1.61 18.22 5.73
N GLU A 57 1.60 18.28 4.38
CA GLU A 57 1.97 17.14 3.56
C GLU A 57 3.49 16.99 3.54
N LEU A 58 3.97 15.82 3.93
CA LEU A 58 5.39 15.50 3.88
C LEU A 58 5.65 14.59 2.68
N VAL A 59 6.42 15.09 1.73
CA VAL A 59 6.83 14.33 0.54
C VAL A 59 8.17 13.67 0.84
N GLU A 60 8.16 12.36 0.96
CA GLU A 60 9.33 11.59 1.38
C GLU A 60 10.23 11.22 0.23
N GLU A 61 11.52 11.45 0.41
CA GLU A 61 12.57 10.98 -0.48
C GLU A 61 13.50 10.08 0.34
N ILE A 62 13.57 8.81 -0.03
CA ILE A 62 14.45 7.85 0.67
C ILE A 62 15.69 7.65 -0.16
N ARG A 63 16.84 7.97 0.42
CA ARG A 63 18.14 7.84 -0.26
C ARG A 63 18.73 6.46 -0.02
N LEU A 64 18.73 5.69 -1.08
CA LEU A 64 19.33 4.36 -1.16
C LEU A 64 20.07 4.26 -2.51
N PRO A 65 20.97 3.29 -2.66
CA PRO A 65 21.56 3.03 -3.97
C PRO A 65 20.49 2.85 -5.04
N SER A 66 20.72 3.42 -6.23
CA SER A 66 19.70 3.47 -7.29
C SER A 66 19.18 2.10 -7.71
N HIS A 67 20.05 1.08 -7.72
CA HIS A 67 19.62 -0.27 -8.07
C HIS A 67 18.66 -0.88 -7.03
N LEU A 68 18.79 -0.51 -5.76
CA LEU A 68 17.88 -0.95 -4.71
C LEU A 68 16.57 -0.18 -4.75
N LEU A 69 16.61 1.12 -5.05
CA LEU A 69 15.37 1.89 -5.25
C LEU A 69 14.56 1.32 -6.42
N LYS A 70 15.24 0.96 -7.52
CA LYS A 70 14.58 0.31 -8.65
C LYS A 70 13.98 -1.03 -8.26
N ALA A 71 14.72 -1.85 -7.52
CA ALA A 71 14.24 -3.16 -7.07
C ALA A 71 13.00 -3.02 -6.16
N ILE A 72 12.99 -2.03 -5.27
CA ILE A 72 11.84 -1.73 -4.41
C ILE A 72 10.61 -1.36 -5.25
N ARG A 73 10.78 -0.45 -6.23
CA ARG A 73 9.68 -0.06 -7.12
C ARG A 73 9.14 -1.25 -7.92
N ASP A 74 10.04 -2.07 -8.47
CA ASP A 74 9.65 -3.24 -9.26
C ASP A 74 8.91 -4.26 -8.39
N SER A 75 9.37 -4.48 -7.16
CA SER A 75 8.73 -5.37 -6.20
C SER A 75 7.31 -4.90 -5.85
N ARG A 76 7.14 -3.61 -5.56
CA ARG A 76 5.83 -3.03 -5.23
C ARG A 76 4.88 -3.10 -6.43
N ALA A 77 5.37 -2.78 -7.63
CA ALA A 77 4.57 -2.86 -8.84
C ALA A 77 4.13 -4.29 -9.14
N ALA A 78 5.01 -5.27 -8.97
CA ALA A 78 4.68 -6.69 -9.16
C ALA A 78 3.60 -7.15 -8.17
N ARG A 79 3.70 -6.73 -6.92
CA ARG A 79 2.69 -7.04 -5.89
C ARG A 79 1.33 -6.44 -6.25
N THR A 80 1.30 -5.19 -6.67
CA THR A 80 0.07 -4.50 -7.09
C THR A 80 -0.58 -5.22 -8.27
N ARG A 81 0.22 -5.62 -9.27
CA ARG A 81 -0.30 -6.40 -10.41
C ARG A 81 -0.89 -7.74 -9.98
N ALA A 82 -0.23 -8.43 -9.05
CA ALA A 82 -0.73 -9.70 -8.52
C ALA A 82 -2.05 -9.52 -7.77
N GLU A 83 -2.15 -8.50 -6.92
CA GLU A 83 -3.37 -8.18 -6.19
C GLU A 83 -4.52 -7.83 -7.14
N ASN A 84 -4.27 -7.02 -8.17
CA ASN A 84 -5.25 -6.66 -9.17
C ASN A 84 -5.72 -7.88 -9.97
N ALA A 85 -4.79 -8.78 -10.35
CA ALA A 85 -5.12 -10.01 -11.05
C ALA A 85 -5.99 -10.92 -10.18
N ARG A 86 -5.69 -11.05 -8.89
CA ARG A 86 -6.49 -11.83 -7.95
C ARG A 86 -7.90 -11.27 -7.80
N ALA A 87 -8.01 -9.93 -7.66
CA ALA A 87 -9.31 -9.27 -7.53
C ALA A 87 -10.16 -9.50 -8.78
N LYS A 88 -9.56 -9.37 -9.95
CA LYS A 88 -10.23 -9.64 -11.24
C LYS A 88 -10.67 -11.10 -11.35
N ALA A 89 -9.80 -12.04 -10.98
CA ALA A 89 -10.11 -13.46 -11.01
C ALA A 89 -11.29 -13.79 -10.09
N ARG A 90 -11.30 -13.22 -8.88
CA ARG A 90 -12.42 -13.39 -7.94
C ARG A 90 -13.73 -12.84 -8.51
N ALA A 91 -13.69 -11.64 -9.12
CA ALA A 91 -14.87 -11.03 -9.70
C ALA A 91 -15.46 -11.85 -10.85
N VAL A 92 -14.60 -12.34 -11.75
CA VAL A 92 -15.01 -13.18 -12.86
C VAL A 92 -15.58 -14.51 -12.36
N SER A 93 -14.90 -15.16 -11.42
CA SER A 93 -15.37 -16.43 -10.84
C SER A 93 -16.70 -16.26 -10.11
N ALA A 94 -16.88 -15.17 -9.36
CA ALA A 94 -18.13 -14.90 -8.65
C ALA A 94 -19.29 -14.67 -9.63
N ALA A 95 -19.06 -13.86 -10.68
CA ALA A 95 -20.08 -13.60 -11.70
C ALA A 95 -20.47 -14.89 -12.43
N THR A 96 -19.49 -15.72 -12.78
CA THR A 96 -19.73 -16.99 -13.47
C THR A 96 -20.47 -17.98 -12.55
N ALA A 97 -20.08 -18.08 -11.30
CA ALA A 97 -20.76 -18.96 -10.33
C ALA A 97 -22.22 -18.56 -10.17
N ARG A 98 -22.49 -17.26 -9.99
CA ARG A 98 -23.87 -16.77 -9.86
C ARG A 98 -24.69 -17.05 -11.14
N ALA A 99 -24.08 -16.88 -12.31
CA ALA A 99 -24.77 -17.16 -13.57
C ALA A 99 -25.13 -18.66 -13.69
N LEU A 100 -24.20 -19.56 -13.36
CA LEU A 100 -24.45 -21.01 -13.41
C LEU A 100 -25.58 -21.41 -12.47
N VAL A 101 -25.61 -20.87 -11.27
CA VAL A 101 -26.65 -21.18 -10.27
C VAL A 101 -27.98 -20.55 -10.64
N ASN A 102 -27.99 -19.27 -11.02
CA ASN A 102 -29.24 -18.52 -11.23
C ASN A 102 -29.85 -18.76 -12.63
N GLU A 103 -29.05 -18.89 -13.67
CA GLU A 103 -29.57 -19.08 -15.03
C GLU A 103 -29.87 -20.53 -15.36
N LEU A 104 -29.04 -21.44 -14.86
CA LEU A 104 -29.20 -22.87 -15.17
C LEU A 104 -29.72 -23.68 -13.99
N ASN A 105 -29.93 -23.07 -12.84
CA ASN A 105 -30.31 -23.76 -11.59
C ASN A 105 -29.37 -24.92 -11.22
N LEU A 106 -28.08 -24.75 -11.51
CA LEU A 106 -27.10 -25.76 -11.13
C LEU A 106 -26.90 -25.77 -9.62
N GLY A 107 -26.71 -26.97 -9.07
CA GLY A 107 -26.28 -27.10 -7.69
C GLY A 107 -24.85 -26.58 -7.51
N LEU A 108 -24.53 -26.23 -6.27
CA LEU A 108 -23.21 -25.67 -5.95
C LEU A 108 -22.07 -26.64 -6.26
N ARG A 109 -22.30 -27.94 -6.12
CA ARG A 109 -21.29 -28.96 -6.44
C ARG A 109 -20.95 -29.02 -7.91
N ASP A 110 -21.96 -28.96 -8.77
CA ASP A 110 -21.74 -28.98 -10.22
C ASP A 110 -21.05 -27.69 -10.67
N ALA A 111 -21.47 -26.54 -10.16
CA ALA A 111 -20.81 -25.28 -10.45
C ALA A 111 -19.34 -25.29 -9.99
N ALA A 112 -19.07 -25.87 -8.83
CA ALA A 112 -17.70 -25.99 -8.31
C ALA A 112 -16.83 -26.84 -9.24
N GLU A 113 -17.35 -27.96 -9.71
CA GLU A 113 -16.64 -28.86 -10.63
C GLU A 113 -16.33 -28.16 -11.96
N LEU A 114 -17.30 -27.45 -12.52
CA LEU A 114 -17.10 -26.73 -13.78
C LEU A 114 -16.09 -25.60 -13.66
N LEU A 115 -16.05 -24.93 -12.52
CA LEU A 115 -15.13 -23.83 -12.28
C LEU A 115 -13.76 -24.28 -11.77
N GLY A 116 -13.61 -25.55 -11.39
CA GLY A 116 -12.37 -26.05 -10.81
C GLY A 116 -12.13 -25.52 -9.39
N LEU A 117 -13.19 -25.22 -8.64
CA LEU A 117 -13.13 -24.68 -7.28
C LEU A 117 -13.74 -25.63 -6.29
N SER A 118 -13.50 -25.43 -4.99
CA SER A 118 -14.16 -26.18 -3.96
C SER A 118 -15.64 -25.77 -3.81
N HIS A 119 -16.46 -26.67 -3.32
CA HIS A 119 -17.87 -26.39 -3.03
C HIS A 119 -18.00 -25.18 -2.07
N GLN A 120 -17.19 -25.15 -1.04
CA GLN A 120 -17.18 -24.07 -0.05
C GLN A 120 -16.82 -22.72 -0.70
N ARG A 121 -15.85 -22.73 -1.60
CA ARG A 121 -15.44 -21.51 -2.31
C ARG A 121 -16.56 -20.97 -3.19
N VAL A 122 -17.25 -21.83 -3.91
CA VAL A 122 -18.39 -21.44 -4.75
C VAL A 122 -19.52 -20.86 -3.88
N GLN A 123 -19.80 -21.49 -2.76
CA GLN A 123 -20.79 -20.97 -1.81
C GLN A 123 -20.45 -19.53 -1.38
N GLN A 124 -19.21 -19.28 -1.03
CA GLN A 124 -18.74 -17.93 -0.64
C GLN A 124 -18.91 -16.93 -1.79
N LEU A 125 -18.57 -17.34 -3.02
CA LEU A 125 -18.64 -16.46 -4.19
C LEU A 125 -20.09 -16.11 -4.54
N VAL A 126 -21.01 -17.07 -4.45
CA VAL A 126 -22.44 -16.86 -4.74
C VAL A 126 -23.08 -15.93 -3.70
N LEU A 127 -22.67 -16.04 -2.44
CA LEU A 127 -23.21 -15.23 -1.35
C LEU A 127 -22.59 -13.83 -1.29
N SER A 128 -21.43 -13.60 -1.94
CA SER A 128 -20.81 -12.27 -1.93
C SER A 128 -21.63 -11.30 -2.79
N SER A 129 -21.97 -10.15 -2.20
CA SER A 129 -22.69 -9.11 -2.93
C SER A 129 -21.76 -8.41 -3.92
N PRO A 130 -22.18 -8.19 -5.16
CA PRO A 130 -21.42 -7.34 -6.07
C PRO A 130 -21.43 -5.90 -5.56
N ARG A 131 -20.26 -5.29 -5.51
CA ARG A 131 -20.14 -3.85 -5.24
C ARG A 131 -19.78 -3.13 -6.54
#